data_9d0dac7d66b5d38aa549e58dd3c5812c
#
_entry.id   9d0dac7d66b5d38aa549e58dd3c5812c
#
_cell.length_a   1.000
_cell.length_b   1.000
_cell.length_c   1.000
_cell.angle_alpha   90.00
_cell.angle_beta   90.00
_cell.angle_gamma   90.00
#
_symmetry.space_group_name_H-M   'P 1'
#
loop_
_entity.id
_entity.type
_entity.pdbx_description
1 polymer ?
#
loop_
_entity_poly.entity_id
_entity_poly.type
_entity_poly.pdbx_seq_one_letter_code
_entity_poly.pdbx_strand_id
1 'polypeptide(L)'
;MSDKSMKHRSDNVLEDPGALAIATMYARSYMTSAVQNGVAAPEEELNSLVDDVLVTFPEFEDLLLSDAVGRDEKLAIVDRVIAPRSTEFFANFLRVLIRHGRIAMLPMIQSVLGRLQEEAAGKRRVRVRSARPLSNSSRIQICDQLRSKLGFEPLLQEAVDPSLIGGMILQVGDTVYDSSLRSRLKELSGRLVEKALNEIQSGRDRFSHPEGD
;
A
#
# COMPACT_ATOMS: atom_id res chain seq x y z
N MET A 1 20.32 -0.43 14.16
CA MET A 1 20.32 -1.45 13.10
C MET A 1 18.98 -2.19 12.97
N SER A 2 18.01 -1.97 13.87
CA SER A 2 16.73 -2.71 13.94
C SER A 2 15.63 -2.21 12.99
N ASP A 3 15.67 -0.95 12.56
CA ASP A 3 14.62 -0.31 11.73
C ASP A 3 14.49 -0.89 10.29
N LYS A 4 15.57 -1.49 9.77
CA LYS A 4 15.58 -2.12 8.44
C LYS A 4 14.91 -3.51 8.40
N SER A 5 14.88 -4.22 9.53
CA SER A 5 14.33 -5.59 9.61
C SER A 5 12.81 -5.61 9.64
N MET A 6 12.19 -4.63 10.32
CA MET A 6 10.73 -4.54 10.44
C MET A 6 10.04 -4.10 9.16
N LYS A 7 10.62 -3.12 8.44
CA LYS A 7 10.12 -2.72 7.11
C LYS A 7 10.17 -3.86 6.09
N HIS A 8 11.19 -4.71 6.16
CA HIS A 8 11.33 -5.85 5.21
C HIS A 8 10.34 -6.99 5.51
N ARG A 9 9.96 -7.19 6.78
CA ARG A 9 8.98 -8.23 7.16
C ARG A 9 7.56 -7.80 6.85
N SER A 10 7.21 -6.53 7.07
CA SER A 10 5.89 -5.98 6.73
C SER A 10 5.66 -5.90 5.22
N ASP A 11 6.68 -5.60 4.43
CA ASP A 11 6.56 -5.49 2.97
C ASP A 11 6.27 -6.85 2.31
N ASN A 12 6.90 -7.95 2.77
CA ASN A 12 6.66 -9.29 2.22
C ASN A 12 5.29 -9.88 2.62
N VAL A 13 4.76 -9.54 3.80
CA VAL A 13 3.47 -10.05 4.27
C VAL A 13 2.31 -9.25 3.65
N LEU A 14 2.55 -7.99 3.27
CA LEU A 14 1.58 -7.15 2.53
C LEU A 14 1.40 -7.60 1.06
N GLU A 15 2.28 -8.46 0.55
CA GLU A 15 2.20 -9.02 -0.81
C GLU A 15 1.31 -10.27 -0.90
N ASP A 16 0.90 -10.87 0.23
CA ASP A 16 -0.05 -11.98 0.24
C ASP A 16 -1.50 -11.46 0.19
N PRO A 17 -2.21 -11.61 -0.95
CA PRO A 17 -3.58 -11.13 -1.09
C PRO A 17 -4.54 -11.76 -0.06
N GLY A 18 -4.27 -13.00 0.36
CA GLY A 18 -5.08 -13.70 1.36
C GLY A 18 -4.93 -13.08 2.74
N ALA A 19 -3.69 -12.80 3.16
CA ALA A 19 -3.41 -12.15 4.43
C ALA A 19 -3.99 -10.73 4.47
N LEU A 20 -3.86 -9.97 3.37
CA LEU A 20 -4.41 -8.62 3.25
C LEU A 20 -5.95 -8.61 3.35
N ALA A 21 -6.64 -9.58 2.74
CA ALA A 21 -8.10 -9.70 2.84
C ALA A 21 -8.56 -9.96 4.28
N ILE A 22 -7.87 -10.84 4.99
CA ILE A 22 -8.15 -11.15 6.40
C ILE A 22 -7.89 -9.92 7.27
N ALA A 23 -6.74 -9.24 7.11
CA ALA A 23 -6.44 -8.02 7.85
C ALA A 23 -7.48 -6.92 7.61
N THR A 24 -7.94 -6.78 6.35
CA THR A 24 -9.00 -5.82 5.99
C THR A 24 -10.32 -6.15 6.69
N MET A 25 -10.67 -7.42 6.78
CA MET A 25 -11.88 -7.86 7.50
C MET A 25 -11.80 -7.48 8.99
N TYR A 26 -10.67 -7.79 9.66
CA TYR A 26 -10.48 -7.44 11.06
C TYR A 26 -10.46 -5.92 11.29
N ALA A 27 -9.76 -5.16 10.45
CA ALA A 27 -9.72 -3.70 10.56
C ALA A 27 -11.10 -3.08 10.40
N ARG A 28 -11.89 -3.51 9.42
CA ARG A 28 -13.28 -3.03 9.23
C ARG A 28 -14.18 -3.41 10.39
N SER A 29 -14.09 -4.63 10.89
CA SER A 29 -14.87 -5.09 12.04
C SER A 29 -14.52 -4.30 13.29
N TYR A 30 -13.22 -4.02 13.51
CA TYR A 30 -12.75 -3.19 14.62
C TYR A 30 -13.32 -1.78 14.54
N MET A 31 -13.23 -1.11 13.38
CA MET A 31 -13.80 0.22 13.17
C MET A 31 -15.32 0.26 13.39
N THR A 32 -16.03 -0.70 12.81
CA THR A 32 -17.49 -0.76 12.94
C THR A 32 -17.91 -0.97 14.40
N SER A 33 -17.22 -1.88 15.10
CA SER A 33 -17.48 -2.14 16.52
C SER A 33 -17.11 -0.94 17.40
N ALA A 34 -16.03 -0.20 17.08
CA ALA A 34 -15.65 1.00 17.80
C ALA A 34 -16.73 2.08 17.72
N VAL A 35 -17.30 2.30 16.54
CA VAL A 35 -18.43 3.24 16.36
C VAL A 35 -19.64 2.82 17.18
N GLN A 36 -19.98 1.53 17.19
CA GLN A 36 -21.11 0.98 17.97
C GLN A 36 -20.90 1.12 19.48
N ASN A 37 -19.67 1.03 19.96
CA ASN A 37 -19.31 1.16 21.37
C ASN A 37 -18.95 2.61 21.76
N GLY A 38 -19.06 3.58 20.86
CA GLY A 38 -18.79 4.98 21.15
C GLY A 38 -17.32 5.30 21.44
N VAL A 39 -16.38 4.49 20.92
CA VAL A 39 -14.94 4.72 21.08
C VAL A 39 -14.51 5.82 20.11
N ALA A 40 -14.00 6.92 20.65
CA ALA A 40 -13.72 8.12 19.86
C ALA A 40 -12.51 7.98 18.92
N ALA A 41 -11.45 7.32 19.36
CA ALA A 41 -10.19 7.17 18.61
C ALA A 41 -9.64 5.73 18.76
N PRO A 42 -10.28 4.74 18.12
CA PRO A 42 -9.90 3.33 18.29
C PRO A 42 -8.49 3.02 17.76
N GLU A 43 -7.96 3.85 16.88
CA GLU A 43 -6.63 3.71 16.29
C GLU A 43 -5.49 4.09 17.23
N GLU A 44 -5.72 5.00 18.19
CA GLU A 44 -4.64 5.50 19.05
C GLU A 44 -4.04 4.38 19.90
N GLU A 45 -4.86 3.53 20.50
CA GLU A 45 -4.38 2.41 21.31
C GLU A 45 -3.65 1.36 20.45
N LEU A 46 -4.13 1.10 19.24
CA LEU A 46 -3.50 0.18 18.31
C LEU A 46 -2.15 0.71 17.82
N ASN A 47 -2.09 2.00 17.46
CA ASN A 47 -0.86 2.66 17.05
C ASN A 47 0.15 2.70 18.21
N SER A 48 -0.28 3.07 19.42
CA SER A 48 0.59 3.09 20.58
C SER A 48 1.15 1.69 20.90
N LEU A 49 0.33 0.64 20.82
CA LEU A 49 0.82 -0.71 21.02
C LEU A 49 1.87 -1.11 19.97
N VAL A 50 1.60 -0.86 18.69
CA VAL A 50 2.49 -1.32 17.61
C VAL A 50 3.72 -0.42 17.51
N ASP A 51 3.56 0.91 17.45
CA ASP A 51 4.64 1.84 17.14
C ASP A 51 5.48 2.17 18.39
N ASP A 52 4.86 2.28 19.58
CA ASP A 52 5.56 2.66 20.80
C ASP A 52 6.05 1.45 21.60
N VAL A 53 5.22 0.39 21.70
CA VAL A 53 5.55 -0.75 22.57
C VAL A 53 6.30 -1.84 21.80
N LEU A 54 5.74 -2.35 20.69
CA LEU A 54 6.37 -3.48 19.98
C LEU A 54 7.70 -3.06 19.34
N VAL A 55 7.78 -1.86 18.76
CA VAL A 55 9.04 -1.35 18.17
C VAL A 55 10.12 -1.12 19.23
N THR A 56 9.72 -0.63 20.41
CA THR A 56 10.66 -0.31 21.51
C THR A 56 11.15 -1.56 22.25
N PHE A 57 10.30 -2.58 22.36
CA PHE A 57 10.57 -3.82 23.09
C PHE A 57 10.45 -5.05 22.18
N PRO A 58 11.52 -5.40 21.41
CA PRO A 58 11.48 -6.54 20.49
C PRO A 58 11.20 -7.88 21.18
N GLU A 59 11.67 -8.04 22.43
CA GLU A 59 11.37 -9.25 23.23
C GLU A 59 9.88 -9.40 23.49
N PHE A 60 9.17 -8.30 23.71
CA PHE A 60 7.73 -8.30 23.90
C PHE A 60 6.98 -8.54 22.57
N GLU A 61 7.50 -8.03 21.46
CA GLU A 61 7.01 -8.34 20.11
C GLU A 61 7.10 -9.85 19.86
N ASP A 62 8.27 -10.46 20.10
CA ASP A 62 8.48 -11.89 19.91
C ASP A 62 7.55 -12.73 20.81
N LEU A 63 7.35 -12.34 22.07
CA LEU A 63 6.41 -13.02 22.96
C LEU A 63 4.95 -12.94 22.47
N LEU A 64 4.53 -11.82 21.95
CA LEU A 64 3.13 -11.60 21.55
C LEU A 64 2.84 -12.14 20.15
N LEU A 65 3.75 -11.91 19.17
CA LEU A 65 3.50 -12.20 17.76
C LEU A 65 4.03 -13.57 17.32
N SER A 66 5.04 -14.15 18.01
CA SER A 66 5.63 -15.43 17.63
C SER A 66 4.66 -16.59 17.81
N ASP A 67 4.64 -17.52 16.87
CA ASP A 67 3.85 -18.75 16.96
C ASP A 67 4.41 -19.77 17.99
N ALA A 68 5.61 -19.54 18.51
CA ALA A 68 6.22 -20.40 19.52
C ALA A 68 5.56 -20.28 20.91
N VAL A 69 4.90 -19.15 21.19
CA VAL A 69 4.20 -18.90 22.47
C VAL A 69 2.77 -19.37 22.40
N GLY A 70 2.36 -20.15 23.40
CA GLY A 70 1.03 -20.72 23.47
C GLY A 70 -0.09 -19.67 23.59
N ARG A 71 -1.28 -20.03 23.09
CA ARG A 71 -2.44 -19.12 23.13
C ARG A 71 -2.80 -18.64 24.54
N ASP A 72 -2.81 -19.53 25.51
CA ASP A 72 -3.19 -19.20 26.89
C ASP A 72 -2.17 -18.27 27.54
N GLU A 73 -0.91 -18.43 27.22
CA GLU A 73 0.17 -17.57 27.69
C GLU A 73 0.04 -16.16 27.10
N LYS A 74 -0.25 -16.05 25.80
CA LYS A 74 -0.55 -14.76 25.15
C LYS A 74 -1.76 -14.05 25.76
N LEU A 75 -2.83 -14.80 26.06
CA LEU A 75 -4.00 -14.24 26.74
C LEU A 75 -3.63 -13.73 28.13
N ALA A 76 -2.82 -14.47 28.91
CA ALA A 76 -2.35 -14.03 30.22
C ALA A 76 -1.49 -12.76 30.12
N ILE A 77 -0.65 -12.62 29.07
CA ILE A 77 0.12 -11.40 28.81
C ILE A 77 -0.81 -10.21 28.56
N VAL A 78 -1.80 -10.37 27.68
CA VAL A 78 -2.78 -9.29 27.41
C VAL A 78 -3.50 -8.87 28.69
N ASP A 79 -3.98 -9.83 29.48
CA ASP A 79 -4.75 -9.54 30.69
C ASP A 79 -3.93 -8.88 31.79
N ARG A 80 -2.63 -9.21 31.89
CA ARG A 80 -1.74 -8.67 32.95
C ARG A 80 -1.08 -7.36 32.55
N VAL A 81 -0.71 -7.19 31.28
CA VAL A 81 0.15 -6.09 30.84
C VAL A 81 -0.65 -5.02 30.07
N ILE A 82 -1.53 -5.45 29.16
CA ILE A 82 -2.22 -4.53 28.24
C ILE A 82 -3.57 -4.07 28.83
N ALA A 83 -4.41 -5.00 29.25
CA ALA A 83 -5.77 -4.66 29.72
C ALA A 83 -5.84 -3.61 30.83
N PRO A 84 -4.91 -3.56 31.82
CA PRO A 84 -4.94 -2.51 32.85
C PRO A 84 -4.59 -1.11 32.34
N ARG A 85 -4.03 -1.00 31.13
CA ARG A 85 -3.49 0.25 30.54
C ARG A 85 -4.21 0.66 29.27
N SER A 86 -5.21 -0.11 28.84
CA SER A 86 -5.97 0.11 27.61
C SER A 86 -7.47 0.05 27.90
N THR A 87 -8.29 0.41 26.92
CA THR A 87 -9.73 0.20 27.03
C THR A 87 -10.08 -1.29 26.98
N GLU A 88 -11.16 -1.67 27.66
CA GLU A 88 -11.67 -3.04 27.60
C GLU A 88 -12.06 -3.45 26.17
N PHE A 89 -12.48 -2.49 25.35
CA PHE A 89 -12.75 -2.69 23.93
C PHE A 89 -11.50 -3.17 23.18
N PHE A 90 -10.37 -2.49 23.37
CA PHE A 90 -9.10 -2.86 22.72
C PHE A 90 -8.54 -4.19 23.25
N ALA A 91 -8.59 -4.40 24.58
CA ALA A 91 -8.17 -5.67 25.18
C ALA A 91 -8.99 -6.84 24.63
N ASN A 92 -10.31 -6.69 24.46
CA ASN A 92 -11.17 -7.69 23.86
C ASN A 92 -10.83 -7.97 22.40
N PHE A 93 -10.49 -6.94 21.62
CA PHE A 93 -10.01 -7.12 20.25
C PHE A 93 -8.74 -7.98 20.18
N LEU A 94 -7.76 -7.73 21.04
CA LEU A 94 -6.55 -8.53 21.12
C LEU A 94 -6.84 -9.98 21.52
N ARG A 95 -7.73 -10.19 22.50
CA ARG A 95 -8.17 -11.55 22.90
C ARG A 95 -8.81 -12.29 21.73
N VAL A 96 -9.61 -11.62 20.90
CA VAL A 96 -10.20 -12.20 19.69
C VAL A 96 -9.13 -12.60 18.70
N LEU A 97 -8.14 -11.73 18.42
CA LEU A 97 -7.05 -12.06 17.52
C LEU A 97 -6.23 -13.26 18.00
N ILE A 98 -5.93 -13.33 19.30
CA ILE A 98 -5.22 -14.47 19.90
C ILE A 98 -6.04 -15.77 19.80
N ARG A 99 -7.33 -15.73 20.11
CA ARG A 99 -8.21 -16.91 20.02
C ARG A 99 -8.28 -17.48 18.61
N HIS A 100 -8.20 -16.61 17.60
CA HIS A 100 -8.19 -17.01 16.18
C HIS A 100 -6.79 -17.28 15.62
N GLY A 101 -5.72 -17.17 16.43
CA GLY A 101 -4.34 -17.35 15.97
C GLY A 101 -3.91 -16.27 14.95
N ARG A 102 -4.44 -15.06 15.08
CA ARG A 102 -4.20 -13.96 14.12
C ARG A 102 -3.47 -12.75 14.73
N ILE A 103 -2.94 -12.91 15.93
CA ILE A 103 -2.24 -11.81 16.61
C ILE A 103 -0.99 -11.36 15.86
N ALA A 104 -0.31 -12.25 15.15
CA ALA A 104 0.83 -11.92 14.28
C ALA A 104 0.48 -10.96 13.13
N MET A 105 -0.81 -10.84 12.80
CA MET A 105 -1.30 -9.89 11.77
C MET A 105 -1.52 -8.47 12.30
N LEU A 106 -1.27 -8.21 13.58
CA LEU A 106 -1.54 -6.92 14.23
C LEU A 106 -0.91 -5.73 13.50
N PRO A 107 0.38 -5.75 13.08
CA PRO A 107 0.98 -4.65 12.32
C PRO A 107 0.31 -4.43 10.96
N MET A 108 -0.12 -5.51 10.30
CA MET A 108 -0.84 -5.42 9.04
C MET A 108 -2.24 -4.82 9.24
N ILE A 109 -2.95 -5.23 10.29
CA ILE A 109 -4.26 -4.67 10.64
C ILE A 109 -4.15 -3.19 10.93
N GLN A 110 -3.11 -2.74 11.65
CA GLN A 110 -2.81 -1.33 11.90
C GLN A 110 -2.63 -0.56 10.57
N SER A 111 -1.78 -1.08 9.67
CA SER A 111 -1.55 -0.44 8.37
C SER A 111 -2.83 -0.31 7.53
N VAL A 112 -3.68 -1.34 7.54
CA VAL A 112 -4.97 -1.33 6.84
C VAL A 112 -5.94 -0.35 7.50
N LEU A 113 -5.97 -0.31 8.83
CA LEU A 113 -6.81 0.63 9.60
C LEU A 113 -6.48 2.08 9.23
N GLY A 114 -5.19 2.44 9.20
CA GLY A 114 -4.75 3.77 8.78
C GLY A 114 -5.21 4.12 7.36
N ARG A 115 -5.16 3.15 6.42
CA ARG A 115 -5.69 3.38 5.06
C ARG A 115 -7.20 3.60 5.04
N LEU A 116 -7.95 2.82 5.80
CA LEU A 116 -9.41 2.98 5.88
C LEU A 116 -9.80 4.34 6.45
N GLN A 117 -9.04 4.86 7.42
CA GLN A 117 -9.25 6.19 7.98
C GLN A 117 -8.90 7.30 6.98
N GLU A 118 -7.78 7.17 6.27
CA GLU A 118 -7.42 8.09 5.20
C GLU A 118 -8.53 8.15 4.15
N GLU A 119 -9.05 7.00 3.72
CA GLU A 119 -10.15 6.90 2.78
C GLU A 119 -11.44 7.54 3.31
N ALA A 120 -11.78 7.28 4.57
CA ALA A 120 -12.95 7.88 5.23
C ALA A 120 -12.82 9.42 5.35
N ALA A 121 -11.59 9.91 5.54
CA ALA A 121 -11.29 11.36 5.52
C ALA A 121 -11.20 11.95 4.11
N GLY A 122 -11.56 11.20 3.06
CA GLY A 122 -11.47 11.65 1.68
C GLY A 122 -10.05 11.74 1.13
N LYS A 123 -9.08 11.17 1.83
CA LYS A 123 -7.67 11.14 1.40
C LYS A 123 -7.36 9.84 0.67
N ARG A 124 -6.50 9.90 -0.34
CA ARG A 124 -6.02 8.70 -1.04
C ARG A 124 -4.53 8.76 -1.27
N ARG A 125 -3.86 7.64 -1.05
CA ARG A 125 -2.43 7.50 -1.35
C ARG A 125 -2.23 7.43 -2.85
N VAL A 126 -1.30 8.26 -3.34
CA VAL A 126 -0.89 8.32 -4.74
C VAL A 126 0.60 8.05 -4.81
N ARG A 127 0.99 6.94 -5.43
CA ARG A 127 2.40 6.67 -5.70
C ARG A 127 2.85 7.47 -6.90
N VAL A 128 3.91 8.25 -6.73
CA VAL A 128 4.52 9.05 -7.78
C VAL A 128 5.94 8.53 -8.00
N ARG A 129 6.19 7.93 -9.14
CA ARG A 129 7.56 7.59 -9.57
C ARG A 129 8.02 8.63 -10.59
N SER A 130 9.14 9.28 -10.33
CA SER A 130 9.71 10.33 -11.19
C SER A 130 11.18 10.07 -11.47
N ALA A 131 11.67 10.51 -12.62
CA ALA A 131 13.09 10.36 -13.00
C ALA A 131 14.04 11.14 -12.08
N ARG A 132 13.56 12.20 -11.43
CA ARG A 132 14.29 13.07 -10.49
C ARG A 132 13.39 13.44 -9.32
N PRO A 133 13.96 13.83 -8.17
CA PRO A 133 13.17 14.31 -7.04
C PRO A 133 12.23 15.44 -7.46
N LEU A 134 10.99 15.41 -6.98
CA LEU A 134 10.00 16.44 -7.28
C LEU A 134 10.33 17.74 -6.55
N SER A 135 10.18 18.87 -7.25
CA SER A 135 10.22 20.18 -6.61
C SER A 135 8.94 20.43 -5.80
N ASN A 136 8.98 21.33 -4.82
CA ASN A 136 7.77 21.69 -4.05
C ASN A 136 6.67 22.25 -4.96
N SER A 137 7.03 23.03 -6.00
CA SER A 137 6.06 23.54 -6.98
C SER A 137 5.39 22.40 -7.77
N SER A 138 6.16 21.41 -8.19
CA SER A 138 5.61 20.23 -8.89
C SER A 138 4.66 19.40 -7.99
N ARG A 139 5.00 19.24 -6.70
CA ARG A 139 4.11 18.57 -5.73
C ARG A 139 2.77 19.27 -5.61
N ILE A 140 2.78 20.59 -5.44
CA ILE A 140 1.56 21.41 -5.34
C ILE A 140 0.72 21.24 -6.61
N GLN A 141 1.33 21.38 -7.80
CA GLN A 141 0.63 21.23 -9.07
C GLN A 141 0.00 19.85 -9.25
N ILE A 142 0.70 18.78 -8.87
CA ILE A 142 0.18 17.41 -8.92
C ILE A 142 -1.01 17.28 -7.97
N CYS A 143 -0.90 17.75 -6.73
CA CYS A 143 -1.98 17.71 -5.75
C CYS A 143 -3.21 18.46 -6.25
N ASP A 144 -3.05 19.66 -6.78
CA ASP A 144 -4.16 20.49 -7.28
C ASP A 144 -4.85 19.86 -8.50
N GLN A 145 -4.08 19.27 -9.41
CA GLN A 145 -4.62 18.56 -10.55
C GLN A 145 -5.38 17.29 -10.15
N LEU A 146 -4.86 16.53 -9.19
CA LEU A 146 -5.52 15.33 -8.68
C LEU A 146 -6.81 15.69 -7.92
N ARG A 147 -6.75 16.72 -7.06
CA ARG A 147 -7.93 17.22 -6.35
C ARG A 147 -9.02 17.71 -7.30
N SER A 148 -8.66 18.46 -8.32
CA SER A 148 -9.62 19.00 -9.28
C SER A 148 -10.25 17.95 -10.21
N LYS A 149 -9.48 16.92 -10.61
CA LYS A 149 -9.94 15.90 -11.56
C LYS A 149 -10.59 14.70 -10.88
N LEU A 150 -10.13 14.32 -9.70
CA LEU A 150 -10.52 13.08 -9.04
C LEU A 150 -11.33 13.30 -7.75
N GLY A 151 -11.38 14.54 -7.23
CA GLY A 151 -12.26 14.92 -6.12
C GLY A 151 -11.82 14.39 -4.75
N PHE A 152 -10.55 13.99 -4.58
CA PHE A 152 -10.01 13.55 -3.30
C PHE A 152 -8.72 14.29 -2.93
N GLU A 153 -8.33 14.26 -1.67
CA GLU A 153 -7.07 14.81 -1.17
C GLU A 153 -5.93 13.78 -1.39
N PRO A 154 -4.93 14.08 -2.26
CA PRO A 154 -3.85 13.12 -2.52
C PRO A 154 -2.78 13.15 -1.44
N LEU A 155 -2.42 11.97 -0.93
CA LEU A 155 -1.23 11.74 -0.10
C LEU A 155 -0.12 11.19 -1.01
N LEU A 156 0.84 12.04 -1.39
CA LEU A 156 1.89 11.66 -2.32
C LEU A 156 2.93 10.76 -1.65
N GLN A 157 3.15 9.58 -2.23
CA GLN A 157 4.27 8.69 -1.92
C GLN A 157 5.26 8.73 -3.07
N GLU A 158 6.38 9.43 -2.86
CA GLU A 158 7.37 9.69 -3.91
C GLU A 158 8.45 8.62 -3.94
N ALA A 159 8.78 8.16 -5.14
CA ALA A 159 9.93 7.33 -5.41
C ALA A 159 10.68 7.86 -6.63
N VAL A 160 12.02 7.90 -6.55
CA VAL A 160 12.85 8.29 -7.67
C VAL A 160 13.27 7.05 -8.44
N ASP A 161 12.95 7.04 -9.74
CA ASP A 161 13.29 5.96 -10.66
C ASP A 161 14.00 6.53 -11.90
N PRO A 162 15.33 6.55 -11.90
CA PRO A 162 16.10 7.10 -13.03
C PRO A 162 15.87 6.35 -14.36
N SER A 163 15.35 5.11 -14.32
CA SER A 163 15.08 4.32 -15.52
C SER A 163 13.98 4.91 -16.41
N LEU A 164 13.18 5.85 -15.88
CA LEU A 164 12.14 6.56 -16.64
C LEU A 164 12.71 7.55 -17.67
N ILE A 165 14.02 7.89 -17.56
CA ILE A 165 14.71 8.87 -18.38
C ILE A 165 14.19 10.30 -18.13
N GLY A 166 12.85 10.46 -18.04
CA GLY A 166 12.14 11.72 -17.75
C GLY A 166 10.65 11.49 -17.62
N GLY A 167 9.94 12.53 -17.13
CA GLY A 167 8.51 12.43 -16.84
C GLY A 167 8.22 11.73 -15.52
N MET A 168 6.99 11.25 -15.35
CA MET A 168 6.52 10.60 -14.13
C MET A 168 5.46 9.53 -14.41
N ILE A 169 5.33 8.61 -13.47
CA ILE A 169 4.24 7.64 -13.41
C ILE A 169 3.47 7.90 -12.12
N LEU A 170 2.15 8.08 -12.24
CA LEU A 170 1.23 8.23 -11.13
C LEU A 170 0.39 6.96 -11.00
N GLN A 171 0.33 6.41 -9.80
CA GLN A 171 -0.54 5.26 -9.49
C GLN A 171 -1.53 5.66 -8.40
N VAL A 172 -2.82 5.56 -8.73
CA VAL A 172 -3.95 5.83 -7.83
C VAL A 172 -4.75 4.54 -7.69
N GLY A 173 -4.59 3.83 -6.59
CA GLY A 173 -5.13 2.47 -6.44
C GLY A 173 -4.62 1.56 -7.55
N ASP A 174 -5.54 0.98 -8.33
CA ASP A 174 -5.22 0.08 -9.46
C ASP A 174 -4.99 0.82 -10.78
N THR A 175 -5.24 2.12 -10.84
CA THR A 175 -5.10 2.92 -12.07
C THR A 175 -3.71 3.52 -12.15
N VAL A 176 -3.04 3.31 -13.31
CA VAL A 176 -1.70 3.84 -13.58
C VAL A 176 -1.78 4.85 -14.71
N TYR A 177 -1.26 6.06 -14.47
CA TYR A 177 -1.09 7.12 -15.46
C TYR A 177 0.39 7.27 -15.77
N ASP A 178 0.83 6.76 -16.90
CA ASP A 178 2.22 6.80 -17.33
C ASP A 178 2.44 7.93 -18.32
N SER A 179 3.22 8.94 -17.93
CA SER A 179 3.68 10.04 -18.77
C SER A 179 5.21 10.07 -18.92
N SER A 180 5.87 8.92 -18.71
CA SER A 180 7.31 8.81 -18.82
C SER A 180 7.81 8.92 -20.28
N LEU A 181 9.01 9.49 -20.44
CA LEU A 181 9.67 9.53 -21.74
C LEU A 181 10.00 8.13 -22.25
N ARG A 182 10.29 7.18 -21.35
CA ARG A 182 10.55 5.79 -21.69
C ARG A 182 9.38 5.16 -22.44
N SER A 183 8.15 5.32 -21.93
CA SER A 183 6.95 4.77 -22.57
C SER A 183 6.64 5.45 -23.89
N ARG A 184 6.83 6.78 -23.99
CA ARG A 184 6.66 7.51 -25.25
C ARG A 184 7.66 7.09 -26.30
N LEU A 185 8.94 6.89 -25.95
CA LEU A 185 9.96 6.38 -26.88
C LEU A 185 9.64 4.96 -27.35
N LYS A 186 9.19 4.09 -26.45
CA LYS A 186 8.79 2.73 -26.80
C LYS A 186 7.61 2.73 -27.79
N GLU A 187 6.62 3.57 -27.56
CA GLU A 187 5.46 3.73 -28.44
C GLU A 187 5.88 4.26 -29.83
N LEU A 188 6.72 5.28 -29.89
CA LEU A 188 7.26 5.83 -31.13
C LEU A 188 8.07 4.78 -31.90
N SER A 189 8.93 4.05 -31.21
CA SER A 189 9.70 2.95 -31.82
C SER A 189 8.78 1.89 -32.42
N GLY A 190 7.73 1.49 -31.69
CA GLY A 190 6.73 0.54 -32.19
C GLY A 190 6.02 1.03 -33.46
N ARG A 191 5.57 2.28 -33.46
CA ARG A 191 4.91 2.90 -34.64
C ARG A 191 5.84 2.99 -35.85
N LEU A 192 7.15 3.27 -35.63
CA LEU A 192 8.13 3.32 -36.73
C LEU A 192 8.36 1.94 -37.31
N VAL A 193 8.49 0.89 -36.50
CA VAL A 193 8.63 -0.48 -36.96
C VAL A 193 7.40 -0.94 -37.72
N GLU A 194 6.19 -0.68 -37.22
CA GLU A 194 4.94 -1.02 -37.88
C GLU A 194 4.81 -0.33 -39.24
N LYS A 195 5.15 0.99 -39.29
CA LYS A 195 5.13 1.75 -40.52
C LYS A 195 6.13 1.19 -41.54
N ALA A 196 7.36 0.85 -41.14
CA ALA A 196 8.38 0.27 -42.00
C ALA A 196 7.94 -1.10 -42.53
N LEU A 197 7.32 -1.96 -41.69
CA LEU A 197 6.79 -3.24 -42.13
C LEU A 197 5.66 -3.07 -43.15
N ASN A 198 4.75 -2.14 -42.93
CA ASN A 198 3.67 -1.86 -43.87
C ASN A 198 4.18 -1.30 -45.21
N GLU A 199 5.22 -0.45 -45.21
CA GLU A 199 5.86 0.05 -46.43
C GLU A 199 6.56 -1.07 -47.21
N ILE A 200 7.24 -1.99 -46.50
CA ILE A 200 7.88 -3.16 -47.14
C ILE A 200 6.82 -4.07 -47.74
N GLN A 201 5.71 -4.35 -47.05
CA GLN A 201 4.63 -5.18 -47.56
C GLN A 201 3.95 -4.55 -48.79
N SER A 202 3.59 -3.26 -48.69
CA SER A 202 2.98 -2.55 -49.84
C SER A 202 3.94 -2.36 -51.02
N GLY A 203 5.27 -2.32 -50.77
CA GLY A 203 6.29 -2.31 -51.80
C GLY A 203 6.40 -3.66 -52.56
N ARG A 204 6.23 -4.77 -51.83
CA ARG A 204 6.23 -6.13 -52.45
C ARG A 204 5.05 -6.33 -53.41
N ASP A 205 3.87 -5.81 -53.08
CA ASP A 205 2.68 -5.91 -53.92
C ASP A 205 2.82 -5.13 -55.24
N ARG A 206 3.68 -4.09 -55.29
CA ARG A 206 3.99 -3.34 -56.52
C ARG A 206 4.91 -4.11 -57.49
N PHE A 207 5.69 -5.07 -56.99
CA PHE A 207 6.62 -5.88 -57.79
C PHE A 207 6.05 -7.25 -58.15
N SER A 208 4.89 -7.62 -57.61
CA SER A 208 4.27 -8.94 -57.87
C SER A 208 3.23 -8.96 -59.03
N HIS A 209 3.05 -7.86 -59.78
CA HIS A 209 2.34 -7.86 -61.03
C HIS A 209 3.37 -7.78 -62.18
N PRO A 210 3.78 -8.88 -62.77
CA PRO A 210 4.36 -8.84 -64.11
C PRO A 210 3.25 -8.52 -65.08
N GLU A 211 3.37 -7.39 -65.76
CA GLU A 211 2.60 -7.14 -66.99
C GLU A 211 2.94 -8.31 -67.94
N GLY A 212 1.97 -9.22 -68.12
CA GLY A 212 1.98 -10.24 -69.10
C GLY A 212 1.08 -9.77 -70.26
N ASP A 213 1.66 -9.74 -71.45
CA ASP A 213 1.06 -9.57 -72.75
C ASP A 213 -0.27 -10.35 -72.95
#